data_ab1c541d2cde11eb7dc18fb030fcf66a
#
_entry.id   ab1c541d2cde11eb7dc18fb030fcf66a
#
_cell.length_a   1.000
_cell.length_b   1.000
_cell.length_c   1.000
_cell.angle_alpha   90.00
_cell.angle_beta   90.00
_cell.angle_gamma   90.00
#
_symmetry.space_group_name_H-M   'P 1'
#
loop_
_entity.id
_entity.type
_entity.pdbx_description
1 polymer ?
#
loop_
_entity_poly.entity_id
_entity_poly.type
_entity_poly.pdbx_seq_one_letter_code
_entity_poly.pdbx_strand_id
1 'polypeptide(L)'
;MRRGGLKLEFGKGSEPNLAVILGGASTSLEQLVGAYTAFARQGLAGKPRYTPDAPVEEQRMLSAGAAFIIRDLLESGGPLGRAVESGAGIRRGIAWKTGTSFGFRDAWSVGVSDRYTIGVWVGRPDGTPNPGFFGANVAAPLLIDLFNALDAGPPTPRTPPPNVKQERICWPLGIRAAGLDDRLCHQSRLAWTLNGAAPPTFPDRLRSGEARYEIQLTADDHQRARPDCHAGPLETRPMARWPAVLEPWLDDNLRRRALPPGWAPGCAGQARPESGLKIVGASNGEILRRSAGGDAPLLHLQVRGHEVHGKAGSPGPGSEVVWLVNGRPSARQPAGKGFEQRLTEPGRYDITVLDDSGAYDRISLSVR
;
A
#
# COMPACT_ATOMS: atom_id res chain seq x y z
N MET A 1 -19.92 -10.74 7.11
CA MET A 1 -19.24 -11.89 7.72
C MET A 1 -20.23 -12.78 8.48
N ARG A 2 -21.05 -12.29 9.41
CA ARG A 2 -22.07 -13.13 10.10
C ARG A 2 -22.97 -13.92 9.15
N ARG A 3 -23.39 -13.35 8.04
CA ARG A 3 -24.21 -14.04 7.03
C ARG A 3 -23.51 -15.23 6.36
N GLY A 4 -22.19 -15.28 6.35
CA GLY A 4 -21.39 -16.39 5.79
C GLY A 4 -20.97 -17.44 6.83
N GLY A 5 -21.56 -17.43 8.02
CA GLY A 5 -21.21 -18.38 9.08
C GLY A 5 -19.92 -18.06 9.84
N LEU A 6 -19.18 -17.00 9.46
CA LEU A 6 -17.97 -16.57 10.16
C LEU A 6 -18.35 -15.68 11.36
N LYS A 7 -18.20 -16.24 12.56
CA LYS A 7 -18.41 -15.54 13.82
C LYS A 7 -17.06 -15.03 14.33
N LEU A 8 -16.93 -13.72 14.44
CA LEU A 8 -15.76 -13.09 15.03
C LEU A 8 -16.05 -12.76 16.49
N GLU A 9 -15.15 -13.13 17.36
CA GLU A 9 -15.21 -12.83 18.80
C GLU A 9 -14.15 -11.79 19.14
N PHE A 10 -14.55 -10.85 19.99
CA PHE A 10 -13.72 -9.75 20.46
C PHE A 10 -13.46 -9.90 21.94
N GLY A 11 -12.31 -9.45 22.41
CA GLY A 11 -11.99 -9.43 23.83
C GLY A 11 -13.05 -8.66 24.65
N LYS A 12 -13.20 -9.03 25.94
CA LYS A 12 -14.16 -8.35 26.84
C LYS A 12 -13.91 -6.84 26.85
N GLY A 13 -14.97 -6.06 26.57
CA GLY A 13 -14.90 -4.61 26.54
C GLY A 13 -14.27 -3.99 25.29
N SER A 14 -13.91 -4.79 24.29
CA SER A 14 -13.42 -4.27 23.00
C SER A 14 -14.52 -4.23 21.95
N GLU A 15 -14.58 -3.14 21.19
CA GLU A 15 -15.45 -2.98 20.03
C GLU A 15 -14.72 -3.29 18.73
N PRO A 16 -15.44 -3.72 17.66
CA PRO A 16 -14.87 -3.89 16.34
C PRO A 16 -14.19 -2.62 15.86
N ASN A 17 -12.92 -2.71 15.50
CA ASN A 17 -12.13 -1.60 14.98
C ASN A 17 -11.24 -2.06 13.81
N LEU A 18 -10.40 -1.19 13.25
CA LEU A 18 -9.55 -1.50 12.11
C LEU A 18 -8.55 -2.64 12.37
N ALA A 19 -8.22 -2.96 13.63
CA ALA A 19 -7.33 -4.06 13.96
C ALA A 19 -7.89 -5.44 13.54
N VAL A 20 -9.20 -5.55 13.30
CA VAL A 20 -9.83 -6.76 12.74
C VAL A 20 -9.17 -7.18 11.43
N ILE A 21 -8.74 -6.23 10.59
CA ILE A 21 -8.07 -6.49 9.31
C ILE A 21 -6.71 -7.17 9.53
N LEU A 22 -6.08 -6.91 10.66
CA LEU A 22 -4.78 -7.45 11.05
C LEU A 22 -4.88 -8.67 11.99
N GLY A 23 -6.09 -9.19 12.22
CA GLY A 23 -6.31 -10.32 13.11
C GLY A 23 -6.74 -9.95 14.55
N GLY A 24 -7.25 -8.73 14.76
CA GLY A 24 -7.77 -8.28 16.06
C GLY A 24 -9.11 -8.89 16.48
N ALA A 25 -9.40 -10.13 16.09
CA ALA A 25 -10.58 -10.89 16.47
C ALA A 25 -10.24 -12.38 16.47
N SER A 26 -10.96 -13.15 17.29
CA SER A 26 -10.83 -14.61 17.36
C SER A 26 -11.90 -15.30 16.54
N THR A 27 -11.59 -16.48 16.03
CA THR A 27 -12.54 -17.39 15.35
C THR A 27 -12.01 -18.82 15.44
N SER A 28 -12.82 -19.81 15.11
CA SER A 28 -12.37 -21.19 15.03
C SER A 28 -11.83 -21.55 13.64
N LEU A 29 -10.95 -22.56 13.57
CA LEU A 29 -10.45 -23.09 12.30
C LEU A 29 -11.60 -23.56 11.40
N GLU A 30 -12.59 -24.24 11.98
CA GLU A 30 -13.79 -24.72 11.30
C GLU A 30 -14.55 -23.59 10.61
N GLN A 31 -14.81 -22.49 11.33
CA GLN A 31 -15.54 -21.34 10.79
C GLN A 31 -14.74 -20.64 9.68
N LEU A 32 -13.42 -20.56 9.83
CA LEU A 32 -12.57 -19.94 8.85
C LEU A 32 -12.51 -20.79 7.55
N VAL A 33 -12.36 -22.11 7.67
CA VAL A 33 -12.43 -23.05 6.54
C VAL A 33 -13.78 -22.96 5.85
N GLY A 34 -14.88 -22.95 6.63
CA GLY A 34 -16.22 -22.77 6.09
C GLY A 34 -16.38 -21.48 5.29
N ALA A 35 -15.85 -20.36 5.81
CA ALA A 35 -15.88 -19.09 5.11
C ALA A 35 -15.06 -19.10 3.80
N TYR A 36 -13.90 -19.77 3.78
CA TYR A 36 -13.04 -19.88 2.60
C TYR A 36 -13.66 -20.71 1.48
N THR A 37 -14.61 -21.61 1.75
CA THR A 37 -15.36 -22.32 0.70
C THR A 37 -16.03 -21.35 -0.28
N ALA A 38 -16.35 -20.14 0.16
CA ALA A 38 -16.92 -19.10 -0.70
C ALA A 38 -16.06 -18.77 -1.94
N PHE A 39 -14.74 -18.93 -1.85
CA PHE A 39 -13.85 -18.66 -2.97
C PHE A 39 -13.90 -19.73 -4.06
N ALA A 40 -14.19 -21.00 -3.70
CA ALA A 40 -14.41 -22.09 -4.65
C ALA A 40 -15.85 -22.10 -5.19
N ARG A 41 -16.81 -21.61 -4.42
CA ARG A 41 -18.25 -21.78 -4.63
C ARG A 41 -18.97 -20.48 -5.00
N GLN A 42 -18.31 -19.64 -5.78
CA GLN A 42 -18.90 -18.39 -6.33
C GLN A 42 -19.53 -17.49 -5.25
N GLY A 43 -18.92 -17.43 -4.08
CA GLY A 43 -19.33 -16.58 -2.96
C GLY A 43 -20.29 -17.24 -1.96
N LEU A 44 -20.57 -18.53 -2.08
CA LEU A 44 -21.34 -19.32 -1.11
C LEU A 44 -20.41 -19.91 -0.06
N ALA A 45 -20.48 -19.44 1.17
CA ALA A 45 -19.80 -20.05 2.32
C ALA A 45 -20.61 -21.23 2.83
N GLY A 46 -19.94 -22.34 3.08
CA GLY A 46 -20.54 -23.59 3.57
C GLY A 46 -20.13 -23.87 5.00
N LYS A 47 -21.04 -24.41 5.81
CA LYS A 47 -20.71 -24.96 7.12
C LYS A 47 -20.18 -26.38 6.94
N PRO A 48 -19.04 -26.75 7.55
CA PRO A 48 -18.54 -28.12 7.54
C PRO A 48 -19.56 -29.09 8.08
N ARG A 49 -19.67 -30.25 7.42
CA ARG A 49 -20.52 -31.38 7.85
C ARG A 49 -19.62 -32.51 8.32
N TYR A 50 -19.99 -33.14 9.44
CA TYR A 50 -19.23 -34.26 10.01
C TYR A 50 -19.81 -35.60 9.66
N THR A 51 -21.06 -35.65 9.16
CA THR A 51 -21.71 -36.87 8.67
C THR A 51 -22.32 -36.62 7.29
N PRO A 52 -22.40 -37.67 6.43
CA PRO A 52 -23.03 -37.55 5.12
C PRO A 52 -24.48 -37.04 5.14
N ASP A 53 -25.22 -37.41 6.17
CA ASP A 53 -26.65 -37.12 6.34
C ASP A 53 -26.94 -35.73 6.91
N ALA A 54 -25.90 -35.01 7.39
CA ALA A 54 -26.07 -33.64 7.88
C ALA A 54 -26.54 -32.74 6.76
N PRO A 55 -27.44 -31.78 7.03
CA PRO A 55 -27.92 -30.85 6.00
C PRO A 55 -26.80 -30.01 5.46
N VAL A 56 -26.92 -29.61 4.17
CA VAL A 56 -26.02 -28.67 3.54
C VAL A 56 -26.47 -27.27 3.96
N GLU A 57 -25.69 -26.59 4.81
CA GLU A 57 -25.93 -25.23 5.22
C GLU A 57 -25.00 -24.29 4.47
N GLU A 58 -25.56 -23.43 3.62
CA GLU A 58 -24.82 -22.49 2.80
C GLU A 58 -25.42 -21.09 2.85
N GLN A 59 -24.58 -20.09 2.85
CA GLN A 59 -25.00 -18.72 2.83
C GLN A 59 -24.12 -17.88 1.91
N ARG A 60 -24.73 -16.94 1.19
CA ARG A 60 -23.99 -16.02 0.36
C ARG A 60 -23.21 -15.00 1.21
N MET A 61 -21.88 -15.12 1.14
CA MET A 61 -20.95 -14.23 1.82
C MET A 61 -20.45 -13.11 0.87
N LEU A 62 -20.21 -13.45 -0.39
CA LEU A 62 -19.67 -12.56 -1.42
C LEU A 62 -20.50 -12.68 -2.72
N SER A 63 -20.42 -11.69 -3.59
CA SER A 63 -20.85 -11.87 -4.98
C SER A 63 -19.90 -12.84 -5.70
N ALA A 64 -20.38 -13.49 -6.77
CA ALA A 64 -19.55 -14.38 -7.58
C ALA A 64 -18.31 -13.65 -8.13
N GLY A 65 -18.48 -12.41 -8.59
CA GLY A 65 -17.36 -11.60 -9.09
C GLY A 65 -16.36 -11.22 -8.01
N ALA A 66 -16.81 -10.85 -6.81
CA ALA A 66 -15.90 -10.56 -5.70
C ALA A 66 -15.12 -11.81 -5.26
N ALA A 67 -15.78 -12.97 -5.19
CA ALA A 67 -15.14 -14.24 -4.86
C ALA A 67 -14.08 -14.62 -5.91
N PHE A 68 -14.39 -14.46 -7.20
CA PHE A 68 -13.45 -14.69 -8.30
C PHE A 68 -12.20 -13.81 -8.17
N ILE A 69 -12.38 -12.50 -8.00
CA ILE A 69 -11.27 -11.54 -7.91
C ILE A 69 -10.38 -11.84 -6.69
N ILE A 70 -10.98 -12.06 -5.52
CA ILE A 70 -10.21 -12.35 -4.30
C ILE A 70 -9.43 -13.66 -4.45
N ARG A 71 -10.08 -14.68 -5.00
CA ARG A 71 -9.42 -15.96 -5.25
C ARG A 71 -8.23 -15.80 -6.19
N ASP A 72 -8.38 -15.08 -7.30
CA ASP A 72 -7.31 -14.81 -8.26
C ASP A 72 -6.14 -14.04 -7.62
N LEU A 73 -6.43 -13.04 -6.79
CA LEU A 73 -5.41 -12.30 -6.04
C LEU A 73 -4.64 -13.20 -5.05
N LEU A 74 -5.33 -14.15 -4.41
CA LEU A 74 -4.72 -15.07 -3.47
C LEU A 74 -3.91 -16.18 -4.16
N GLU A 75 -4.21 -16.51 -5.42
CA GLU A 75 -3.45 -17.46 -6.24
C GLU A 75 -2.22 -16.84 -6.89
N SER A 76 -2.31 -15.59 -7.35
CA SER A 76 -1.28 -14.93 -8.16
C SER A 76 -0.27 -14.12 -7.35
N GLY A 77 -0.57 -13.82 -6.11
CA GLY A 77 0.29 -12.99 -5.29
C GLY A 77 0.26 -13.37 -3.82
N GLY A 78 1.38 -13.34 -3.19
CA GLY A 78 1.48 -13.58 -1.78
C GLY A 78 2.82 -14.21 -1.41
N PRO A 79 2.98 -14.65 -0.16
CA PRO A 79 4.22 -15.28 0.30
C PRO A 79 4.64 -16.51 -0.52
N LEU A 80 3.74 -17.08 -1.32
CA LEU A 80 4.01 -18.21 -2.22
C LEU A 80 5.04 -17.91 -3.32
N GLY A 81 5.07 -16.71 -3.86
CA GLY A 81 6.14 -16.34 -4.79
C GLY A 81 7.52 -16.58 -4.20
N ARG A 82 7.69 -16.33 -2.91
CA ARG A 82 8.94 -16.58 -2.18
C ARG A 82 9.14 -18.05 -1.77
N ALA A 83 8.06 -18.79 -1.54
CA ALA A 83 8.15 -20.21 -1.21
C ALA A 83 8.40 -21.08 -2.45
N VAL A 84 7.96 -20.63 -3.64
CA VAL A 84 8.33 -21.25 -4.93
C VAL A 84 9.83 -21.11 -5.19
N GLU A 85 10.43 -19.94 -4.85
CA GLU A 85 11.87 -19.75 -4.92
C GLU A 85 12.64 -20.68 -3.98
N SER A 86 12.01 -21.15 -2.89
CA SER A 86 12.62 -22.12 -1.96
C SER A 86 12.42 -23.60 -2.33
N GLY A 87 11.97 -23.91 -3.55
CA GLY A 87 11.91 -25.29 -4.06
C GLY A 87 10.71 -26.13 -3.63
N ALA A 88 9.79 -25.61 -2.85
CA ALA A 88 8.51 -26.27 -2.59
C ALA A 88 7.62 -26.12 -3.82
N GLY A 89 7.51 -27.18 -4.64
CA GLY A 89 6.75 -27.20 -5.88
C GLY A 89 5.26 -26.90 -5.66
N ILE A 90 4.89 -25.63 -5.72
CA ILE A 90 3.52 -25.19 -5.53
C ILE A 90 2.76 -25.37 -6.82
N ARG A 91 1.66 -26.09 -6.75
CA ARG A 91 0.70 -26.23 -7.83
C ARG A 91 0.01 -24.90 -8.06
N ARG A 92 -0.07 -24.48 -9.31
CA ARG A 92 -0.95 -23.38 -9.72
C ARG A 92 -2.40 -23.75 -9.39
N GLY A 93 -3.19 -22.80 -8.90
CA GLY A 93 -4.61 -22.99 -8.64
C GLY A 93 -5.01 -23.11 -7.18
N ILE A 94 -4.09 -22.94 -6.23
CA ILE A 94 -4.40 -22.87 -4.81
C ILE A 94 -4.40 -21.40 -4.36
N ALA A 95 -5.55 -20.89 -3.97
CA ALA A 95 -5.69 -19.59 -3.34
C ALA A 95 -5.50 -19.74 -1.83
N TRP A 96 -4.57 -19.04 -1.19
CA TRP A 96 -4.30 -19.22 0.22
C TRP A 96 -3.80 -17.96 0.92
N LYS A 97 -3.90 -17.99 2.24
CA LYS A 97 -3.43 -16.91 3.11
C LYS A 97 -2.91 -17.46 4.42
N THR A 98 -1.80 -16.89 4.89
CA THR A 98 -1.27 -17.14 6.23
C THR A 98 -1.70 -16.07 7.22
N GLY A 99 -1.71 -16.43 8.49
CA GLY A 99 -1.87 -15.52 9.60
C GLY A 99 -0.93 -15.92 10.75
N THR A 100 -0.53 -14.91 11.53
CA THR A 100 0.24 -15.12 12.76
C THR A 100 -0.37 -14.21 13.81
N SER A 101 -0.79 -14.78 14.95
CA SER A 101 -1.36 -14.00 16.04
C SER A 101 -0.28 -13.20 16.76
N PHE A 102 -0.70 -12.16 17.47
CA PHE A 102 0.20 -11.37 18.28
C PHE A 102 0.92 -12.25 19.32
N GLY A 103 2.24 -12.07 19.40
CA GLY A 103 3.09 -12.83 20.32
C GLY A 103 3.37 -14.28 19.87
N PHE A 104 3.16 -14.63 18.58
CA PHE A 104 3.49 -15.94 18.01
C PHE A 104 2.77 -17.11 18.71
N ARG A 105 1.52 -16.91 19.13
CA ARG A 105 0.71 -17.96 19.79
C ARG A 105 0.09 -18.92 18.80
N ASP A 106 -0.34 -18.37 17.65
CA ASP A 106 -1.05 -19.11 16.62
C ASP A 106 -0.43 -18.84 15.25
N ALA A 107 -0.08 -19.89 14.55
CA ALA A 107 0.33 -19.87 13.16
C ALA A 107 -0.78 -20.51 12.32
N TRP A 108 -1.33 -19.74 11.37
CA TRP A 108 -2.47 -20.11 10.54
C TRP A 108 -2.09 -20.17 9.07
N SER A 109 -2.69 -21.12 8.36
CA SER A 109 -2.74 -21.10 6.91
C SER A 109 -4.05 -21.70 6.44
N VAL A 110 -4.77 -21.01 5.56
CA VAL A 110 -6.00 -21.52 4.95
C VAL A 110 -5.89 -21.38 3.46
N GLY A 111 -6.21 -22.45 2.75
CA GLY A 111 -6.15 -22.52 1.29
C GLY A 111 -7.39 -23.15 0.68
N VAL A 112 -7.66 -22.81 -0.57
CA VAL A 112 -8.77 -23.33 -1.35
C VAL A 112 -8.33 -23.63 -2.77
N SER A 113 -8.64 -24.84 -3.24
CA SER A 113 -8.56 -25.25 -4.65
C SER A 113 -9.98 -25.36 -5.23
N ASP A 114 -10.11 -26.02 -6.38
CA ASP A 114 -11.43 -26.30 -6.95
C ASP A 114 -12.20 -27.39 -6.19
N ARG A 115 -11.49 -28.26 -5.50
CA ARG A 115 -12.04 -29.45 -4.84
C ARG A 115 -11.97 -29.40 -3.33
N TYR A 116 -10.96 -28.74 -2.79
CA TYR A 116 -10.67 -28.78 -1.35
C TYR A 116 -10.55 -27.38 -0.76
N THR A 117 -11.01 -27.25 0.46
CA THR A 117 -10.68 -26.11 1.34
C THR A 117 -10.00 -26.70 2.57
N ILE A 118 -8.76 -26.32 2.80
CA ILE A 118 -7.91 -26.87 3.86
C ILE A 118 -7.49 -25.74 4.78
N GLY A 119 -7.61 -25.97 6.07
CA GLY A 119 -7.10 -25.06 7.08
C GLY A 119 -6.08 -25.78 7.96
N VAL A 120 -4.99 -25.09 8.27
CA VAL A 120 -3.95 -25.53 9.18
C VAL A 120 -3.78 -24.52 10.29
N TRP A 121 -3.80 -25.00 11.51
CA TRP A 121 -3.46 -24.25 12.70
C TRP A 121 -2.35 -24.99 13.46
N VAL A 122 -1.32 -24.24 13.82
CA VAL A 122 -0.22 -24.72 14.66
C VAL A 122 -0.08 -23.77 15.83
N GLY A 123 -0.25 -24.31 17.03
CA GLY A 123 -0.22 -23.55 18.26
C GLY A 123 -0.29 -24.47 19.48
N ARG A 124 -0.32 -23.84 20.66
CA ARG A 124 -0.52 -24.56 21.92
C ARG A 124 -1.89 -24.26 22.47
N PRO A 125 -2.63 -25.29 22.97
CA PRO A 125 -3.97 -25.09 23.51
C PRO A 125 -4.03 -24.13 24.70
N ASP A 126 -2.93 -23.99 25.45
CA ASP A 126 -2.79 -23.09 26.59
C ASP A 126 -2.44 -21.63 26.15
N GLY A 127 -2.24 -21.39 24.84
CA GLY A 127 -1.87 -20.09 24.31
C GLY A 127 -0.42 -19.64 24.60
N THR A 128 0.44 -20.58 25.04
CA THR A 128 1.87 -20.28 25.26
C THR A 128 2.52 -19.87 23.93
N PRO A 129 3.28 -18.76 23.89
CA PRO A 129 3.98 -18.31 22.69
C PRO A 129 4.99 -19.35 22.15
N ASN A 130 5.14 -19.38 20.83
CA ASN A 130 6.19 -20.10 20.12
C ASN A 130 7.03 -19.09 19.32
N PRO A 131 8.01 -18.40 19.91
CA PRO A 131 8.80 -17.39 19.22
C PRO A 131 9.44 -17.93 17.93
N GLY A 132 9.30 -17.19 16.82
CA GLY A 132 9.79 -17.61 15.51
C GLY A 132 8.83 -18.48 14.71
N PHE A 133 7.68 -18.87 15.24
CA PHE A 133 6.64 -19.60 14.51
C PHE A 133 5.71 -18.63 13.80
N PHE A 134 5.85 -18.54 12.49
CA PHE A 134 4.97 -17.77 11.63
C PHE A 134 4.09 -18.71 10.82
N GLY A 135 2.90 -18.25 10.47
CA GLY A 135 2.04 -18.98 9.54
C GLY A 135 2.75 -19.39 8.26
N ALA A 136 3.67 -18.55 7.76
CA ALA A 136 4.40 -18.83 6.53
C ALA A 136 5.47 -19.90 6.65
N ASN A 137 6.10 -20.12 7.82
CA ASN A 137 7.17 -21.09 7.96
C ASN A 137 6.76 -22.40 8.61
N VAL A 138 5.62 -22.47 9.30
CA VAL A 138 5.15 -23.71 9.95
C VAL A 138 3.79 -24.20 9.44
N ALA A 139 2.81 -23.33 9.24
CA ALA A 139 1.48 -23.72 8.80
C ALA A 139 1.37 -23.83 7.27
N ALA A 140 2.04 -22.96 6.51
CA ALA A 140 1.97 -22.99 5.05
C ALA A 140 2.65 -24.22 4.42
N PRO A 141 3.83 -24.68 4.85
CA PRO A 141 4.42 -25.92 4.32
C PRO A 141 3.48 -27.10 4.49
N LEU A 142 2.91 -27.29 5.68
CA LEU A 142 1.95 -28.36 5.94
C LEU A 142 0.68 -28.22 5.08
N LEU A 143 0.17 -27.00 4.88
CA LEU A 143 -0.95 -26.77 3.97
C LEU A 143 -0.63 -27.24 2.55
N ILE A 144 0.57 -26.92 2.06
CA ILE A 144 1.02 -27.31 0.71
C ILE A 144 1.14 -28.82 0.59
N ASP A 145 1.74 -29.47 1.57
CA ASP A 145 1.89 -30.93 1.59
C ASP A 145 0.52 -31.61 1.56
N LEU A 146 -0.45 -31.13 2.32
CA LEU A 146 -1.82 -31.62 2.30
C LEU A 146 -2.48 -31.45 0.93
N PHE A 147 -2.34 -30.31 0.28
CA PHE A 147 -2.85 -30.13 -1.08
C PHE A 147 -2.16 -31.04 -2.09
N ASN A 148 -0.84 -31.21 -1.99
CA ASN A 148 -0.10 -32.12 -2.87
C ASN A 148 -0.54 -33.59 -2.71
N ALA A 149 -0.89 -33.97 -1.50
CA ALA A 149 -1.38 -35.34 -1.22
C ALA A 149 -2.82 -35.58 -1.67
N LEU A 150 -3.70 -34.56 -1.49
CA LEU A 150 -5.15 -34.74 -1.70
C LEU A 150 -5.60 -34.30 -3.08
N ASP A 151 -4.96 -33.29 -3.68
CA ASP A 151 -5.38 -32.62 -4.92
C ASP A 151 -4.35 -32.81 -6.03
N ALA A 152 -4.15 -34.08 -6.47
CA ALA A 152 -3.14 -34.46 -7.44
C ALA A 152 -3.43 -34.02 -8.90
N GLY A 153 -4.64 -33.53 -9.21
CA GLY A 153 -5.05 -33.16 -10.57
C GLY A 153 -4.54 -31.77 -11.01
N PRO A 154 -4.58 -31.49 -12.32
CA PRO A 154 -4.32 -30.13 -12.82
C PRO A 154 -5.42 -29.16 -12.34
N PRO A 155 -5.09 -27.86 -12.16
CA PRO A 155 -6.10 -26.86 -11.84
C PRO A 155 -7.11 -26.72 -12.98
N THR A 156 -8.38 -26.52 -12.64
CA THR A 156 -9.43 -26.24 -13.62
C THR A 156 -9.35 -24.78 -14.07
N PRO A 157 -9.33 -24.51 -15.40
CA PRO A 157 -9.41 -23.14 -15.88
C PRO A 157 -10.70 -22.46 -15.40
N ARG A 158 -10.57 -21.28 -14.82
CA ARG A 158 -11.72 -20.51 -14.31
C ARG A 158 -12.04 -19.35 -15.23
N THR A 159 -13.28 -19.25 -15.64
CA THR A 159 -13.79 -18.13 -16.42
C THR A 159 -14.30 -17.04 -15.48
N PRO A 160 -13.88 -15.77 -15.68
CA PRO A 160 -14.43 -14.67 -14.90
C PRO A 160 -15.94 -14.54 -15.13
N PRO A 161 -16.73 -14.25 -14.09
CA PRO A 161 -18.14 -13.92 -14.24
C PRO A 161 -18.36 -12.74 -15.17
N PRO A 162 -19.52 -12.62 -15.85
CA PRO A 162 -19.77 -11.59 -16.87
C PRO A 162 -19.56 -10.14 -16.40
N ASN A 163 -19.72 -9.90 -15.10
CA ASN A 163 -19.54 -8.60 -14.47
C ASN A 163 -18.12 -8.33 -14.00
N VAL A 164 -17.17 -9.25 -14.26
CA VAL A 164 -15.74 -9.08 -13.95
C VAL A 164 -14.98 -8.94 -15.27
N LYS A 165 -14.22 -7.87 -15.37
CA LYS A 165 -13.40 -7.60 -16.56
C LYS A 165 -11.98 -7.22 -16.13
N GLN A 166 -11.01 -7.55 -16.97
CA GLN A 166 -9.65 -7.09 -16.80
C GLN A 166 -9.46 -5.80 -17.59
N GLU A 167 -9.11 -4.72 -16.93
CA GLU A 167 -8.95 -3.40 -17.52
C GLU A 167 -7.64 -2.77 -17.05
N ARG A 168 -7.09 -1.90 -17.88
CA ARG A 168 -5.91 -1.11 -17.52
C ARG A 168 -6.36 0.12 -16.73
N ILE A 169 -5.89 0.24 -15.51
CA ILE A 169 -6.23 1.33 -14.59
C ILE A 169 -5.03 2.26 -14.44
N CYS A 170 -5.27 3.55 -14.50
CA CYS A 170 -4.30 4.62 -14.36
C CYS A 170 -4.26 5.21 -12.96
N TRP A 171 -3.07 5.42 -12.48
CA TRP A 171 -2.77 6.09 -11.22
C TRP A 171 -2.11 7.45 -11.48
N PRO A 172 -2.37 8.49 -10.65
CA PRO A 172 -2.96 8.41 -9.30
C PRO A 172 -4.50 8.43 -9.25
N LEU A 173 -5.20 8.66 -10.35
CA LEU A 173 -6.65 8.90 -10.33
C LEU A 173 -7.50 7.65 -10.12
N GLY A 174 -6.97 6.44 -10.32
CA GLY A 174 -7.75 5.19 -10.21
C GLY A 174 -8.85 5.07 -11.26
N ILE A 175 -8.62 5.55 -12.46
CA ILE A 175 -9.58 5.54 -13.58
C ILE A 175 -9.08 4.66 -14.73
N ARG A 176 -9.96 4.31 -15.65
CA ARG A 176 -9.58 3.52 -16.82
C ARG A 176 -8.61 4.27 -17.71
N ALA A 177 -7.63 3.55 -18.24
CA ALA A 177 -6.58 4.13 -19.08
C ALA A 177 -7.05 4.50 -20.50
N ALA A 178 -8.16 3.90 -20.98
CA ALA A 178 -8.59 4.10 -22.35
C ALA A 178 -8.94 5.57 -22.66
N GLY A 179 -8.23 6.16 -23.61
CA GLY A 179 -8.47 7.53 -24.06
C GLY A 179 -7.96 8.62 -23.11
N LEU A 180 -7.14 8.27 -22.11
CA LEU A 180 -6.58 9.26 -21.20
C LEU A 180 -5.30 9.90 -21.75
N ASP A 181 -5.16 11.20 -21.49
CA ASP A 181 -3.92 11.95 -21.64
C ASP A 181 -2.87 11.47 -20.61
N ASP A 182 -1.60 11.39 -21.01
CA ASP A 182 -0.48 10.98 -20.15
C ASP A 182 -0.35 11.84 -18.89
N ARG A 183 -0.80 13.10 -18.96
CA ARG A 183 -0.85 14.00 -17.80
C ARG A 183 -1.81 13.54 -16.69
N LEU A 184 -2.75 12.66 -17.03
CA LEU A 184 -3.70 12.08 -16.09
C LEU A 184 -3.33 10.64 -15.67
N CYS A 185 -2.28 10.06 -16.30
CA CYS A 185 -1.90 8.68 -16.13
C CYS A 185 -0.38 8.53 -15.93
N HIS A 186 0.10 8.64 -14.72
CA HIS A 186 1.53 8.52 -14.43
C HIS A 186 2.02 7.08 -14.33
N GLN A 187 1.11 6.17 -13.97
CA GLN A 187 1.35 4.73 -13.93
C GLN A 187 0.07 3.98 -14.31
N SER A 188 0.20 2.95 -15.13
CA SER A 188 -0.93 2.07 -15.44
C SER A 188 -0.63 0.63 -15.08
N ARG A 189 -1.64 -0.08 -14.58
CA ARG A 189 -1.58 -1.51 -14.28
C ARG A 189 -2.85 -2.21 -14.72
N LEU A 190 -2.71 -3.46 -15.10
CA LEU A 190 -3.85 -4.34 -15.33
C LEU A 190 -4.49 -4.66 -13.99
N ALA A 191 -5.80 -4.51 -13.88
CA ALA A 191 -6.57 -4.80 -12.68
C ALA A 191 -7.93 -5.39 -13.04
N TRP A 192 -8.49 -6.15 -12.11
CA TRP A 192 -9.87 -6.60 -12.21
C TRP A 192 -10.82 -5.48 -11.83
N THR A 193 -11.84 -5.27 -12.66
CA THR A 193 -12.97 -4.38 -12.36
C THR A 193 -14.23 -5.22 -12.12
N LEU A 194 -15.04 -4.82 -11.15
CA LEU A 194 -16.29 -5.45 -10.79
C LEU A 194 -17.45 -4.49 -11.13
N ASN A 195 -18.43 -4.95 -11.91
CA ASN A 195 -19.55 -4.13 -12.39
C ASN A 195 -19.09 -2.85 -13.13
N GLY A 196 -17.94 -2.90 -13.76
CA GLY A 196 -17.36 -1.74 -14.44
C GLY A 196 -16.82 -0.64 -13.51
N ALA A 197 -16.79 -0.87 -12.19
CA ALA A 197 -16.19 0.06 -11.25
C ALA A 197 -14.67 -0.14 -11.18
N ALA A 198 -13.93 0.93 -11.41
CA ALA A 198 -12.50 0.97 -11.10
C ALA A 198 -12.30 1.11 -9.59
N PRO A 199 -11.22 0.54 -9.02
CA PRO A 199 -10.91 0.75 -7.61
C PRO A 199 -10.76 2.25 -7.32
N PRO A 200 -11.46 2.82 -6.33
CA PRO A 200 -11.33 4.22 -6.00
C PRO A 200 -9.92 4.52 -5.47
N THR A 201 -9.39 5.68 -5.83
CA THR A 201 -8.20 6.22 -5.16
C THR A 201 -8.59 6.83 -3.82
N PHE A 202 -7.64 6.84 -2.89
CA PHE A 202 -7.83 7.56 -1.64
C PHE A 202 -7.83 9.07 -1.91
N PRO A 203 -8.79 9.82 -1.36
CA PRO A 203 -8.72 11.27 -1.40
C PRO A 203 -7.45 11.75 -0.70
N ASP A 204 -6.79 12.77 -1.27
CA ASP A 204 -5.66 13.42 -0.60
C ASP A 204 -6.19 14.25 0.58
N ARG A 205 -6.14 13.67 1.78
CA ARG A 205 -6.59 14.33 3.00
C ARG A 205 -5.62 15.36 3.54
N LEU A 206 -4.40 15.39 3.01
CA LEU A 206 -3.35 16.29 3.46
C LEU A 206 -3.31 17.58 2.64
N ARG A 207 -3.85 17.56 1.43
CA ARG A 207 -4.00 18.74 0.59
C ARG A 207 -5.49 19.06 0.41
N SER A 208 -5.85 20.31 0.60
CA SER A 208 -7.17 20.81 0.21
C SER A 208 -7.23 20.88 -1.32
N GLY A 209 -7.57 19.80 -1.97
CA GLY A 209 -7.70 19.78 -3.42
C GLY A 209 -7.77 18.37 -3.99
N GLU A 210 -8.35 18.26 -5.15
CA GLU A 210 -8.49 16.99 -5.86
C GLU A 210 -7.14 16.52 -6.40
N ALA A 211 -6.97 15.20 -6.55
CA ALA A 211 -5.84 14.61 -7.24
C ALA A 211 -5.76 15.04 -8.72
N ARG A 212 -6.87 15.51 -9.28
CA ARG A 212 -6.97 16.15 -10.60
C ARG A 212 -7.06 17.67 -10.42
N TYR A 213 -6.28 18.41 -11.16
CA TYR A 213 -6.27 19.88 -11.17
C TYR A 213 -6.05 20.39 -12.58
N GLU A 214 -6.27 21.68 -12.81
CA GLU A 214 -6.10 22.32 -14.10
C GLU A 214 -4.86 23.18 -14.13
N ILE A 215 -4.17 23.17 -15.28
CA ILE A 215 -3.04 24.04 -15.58
C ILE A 215 -3.32 24.80 -16.88
N GLN A 216 -2.79 26.00 -16.98
CA GLN A 216 -2.82 26.81 -18.21
C GLN A 216 -1.49 26.64 -18.94
N LEU A 217 -1.57 26.31 -20.22
CA LEU A 217 -0.44 26.11 -21.11
C LEU A 217 -0.53 27.06 -22.30
N THR A 218 0.62 27.47 -22.81
CA THR A 218 0.71 28.16 -24.10
C THR A 218 0.27 27.20 -25.21
N ALA A 219 -0.41 27.71 -26.24
CA ALA A 219 -0.90 26.89 -27.34
C ALA A 219 0.23 26.30 -28.18
N ASP A 220 1.33 27.01 -28.35
CA ASP A 220 2.44 26.64 -29.22
C ASP A 220 3.42 25.65 -28.57
N ASP A 221 3.92 25.98 -27.36
CA ASP A 221 5.01 25.26 -26.72
C ASP A 221 4.55 24.36 -25.56
N HIS A 222 3.26 24.38 -25.22
CA HIS A 222 2.70 23.65 -24.08
C HIS A 222 3.42 23.91 -22.75
N GLN A 223 3.95 25.13 -22.58
CA GLN A 223 4.60 25.59 -21.35
C GLN A 223 3.56 26.22 -20.42
N ARG A 224 3.78 26.13 -19.12
CA ARG A 224 2.88 26.79 -18.16
C ARG A 224 2.94 28.30 -18.32
N ALA A 225 1.77 28.92 -18.40
CA ALA A 225 1.67 30.37 -18.45
C ALA A 225 0.42 30.84 -17.70
N ARG A 226 0.36 32.14 -17.48
CA ARG A 226 -0.78 32.84 -16.89
C ARG A 226 -1.11 34.08 -17.72
N PRO A 227 -2.37 34.56 -17.64
CA PRO A 227 -2.77 35.75 -18.41
C PRO A 227 -1.99 37.01 -18.07
N ASP A 228 -1.40 37.09 -16.88
CA ASP A 228 -0.62 38.22 -16.40
C ASP A 228 0.83 38.29 -16.94
N CYS A 229 1.34 37.16 -17.47
CA CYS A 229 2.71 37.05 -17.97
C CYS A 229 2.83 36.58 -19.44
N HIS A 230 1.72 36.22 -20.08
CA HIS A 230 1.70 35.76 -21.47
C HIS A 230 0.52 36.35 -22.23
N ALA A 231 0.82 37.06 -23.31
CA ALA A 231 -0.19 37.75 -24.11
C ALA A 231 -0.87 36.87 -25.17
N GLY A 232 -0.34 35.69 -25.43
CA GLY A 232 -0.87 34.72 -26.40
C GLY A 232 -2.03 33.91 -25.89
N PRO A 233 -2.65 33.07 -26.75
CA PRO A 233 -3.73 32.19 -26.34
C PRO A 233 -3.24 31.12 -25.34
N LEU A 234 -4.05 30.86 -24.32
CA LEU A 234 -3.81 29.84 -23.30
C LEU A 234 -4.83 28.73 -23.40
N GLU A 235 -4.36 27.50 -23.27
CA GLU A 235 -5.21 26.32 -23.17
C GLU A 235 -5.24 25.80 -21.74
N THR A 236 -6.43 25.57 -21.21
CA THR A 236 -6.59 24.89 -19.92
C THR A 236 -6.55 23.40 -20.12
N ARG A 237 -5.63 22.71 -19.44
CA ARG A 237 -5.47 21.25 -19.51
C ARG A 237 -5.54 20.62 -18.13
N PRO A 238 -6.24 19.49 -18.00
CA PRO A 238 -6.26 18.75 -16.75
C PRO A 238 -4.94 18.02 -16.53
N MET A 239 -4.53 17.93 -15.28
CA MET A 239 -3.35 17.21 -14.83
C MET A 239 -3.65 16.43 -13.55
N ALA A 240 -2.98 15.30 -13.35
CA ALA A 240 -3.06 14.54 -12.12
C ALA A 240 -1.81 14.78 -11.25
N ARG A 241 -1.99 14.68 -9.94
CA ARG A 241 -0.89 14.67 -8.97
C ARG A 241 -1.05 13.51 -8.00
N TRP A 242 0.06 13.00 -7.53
CA TRP A 242 0.07 11.99 -6.49
C TRP A 242 -0.44 12.57 -5.16
N PRO A 243 -1.16 11.78 -4.34
CA PRO A 243 -1.45 12.17 -2.98
C PRO A 243 -0.17 12.51 -2.22
N ALA A 244 -0.18 13.62 -1.48
CA ALA A 244 0.99 14.13 -0.77
C ALA A 244 1.64 13.08 0.14
N VAL A 245 0.83 12.25 0.79
CA VAL A 245 1.29 11.16 1.65
C VAL A 245 2.13 10.11 0.91
N LEU A 246 1.95 9.96 -0.41
CA LEU A 246 2.70 9.00 -1.24
C LEU A 246 3.96 9.59 -1.85
N GLU A 247 4.03 10.90 -2.03
CA GLU A 247 5.15 11.56 -2.73
C GLU A 247 6.53 11.22 -2.18
N PRO A 248 6.77 11.13 -0.86
CA PRO A 248 8.07 10.73 -0.32
C PRO A 248 8.52 9.32 -0.71
N TRP A 249 7.57 8.45 -1.06
CA TRP A 249 7.80 7.03 -1.34
C TRP A 249 7.87 6.69 -2.83
N LEU A 250 7.55 7.67 -3.69
CA LEU A 250 7.59 7.49 -5.13
C LEU A 250 9.03 7.38 -5.63
N ASP A 251 9.24 6.49 -6.60
CA ASP A 251 10.49 6.49 -7.35
C ASP A 251 10.64 7.75 -8.21
N ASP A 252 11.87 8.05 -8.62
CA ASP A 252 12.18 9.28 -9.35
C ASP A 252 11.48 9.36 -10.73
N ASN A 253 11.15 8.21 -11.36
CA ASN A 253 10.45 8.19 -12.63
C ASN A 253 8.98 8.59 -12.45
N LEU A 254 8.29 8.02 -11.46
CA LEU A 254 6.91 8.36 -11.15
C LEU A 254 6.78 9.81 -10.72
N ARG A 255 7.76 10.30 -9.97
CA ARG A 255 7.82 11.70 -9.53
C ARG A 255 7.99 12.65 -10.72
N ARG A 256 8.94 12.36 -11.63
CA ARG A 256 9.16 13.18 -12.84
C ARG A 256 7.94 13.23 -13.76
N ARG A 257 7.23 12.11 -13.93
CA ARG A 257 6.01 12.08 -14.75
C ARG A 257 4.88 12.93 -14.18
N ALA A 258 4.86 13.15 -12.89
CA ALA A 258 3.86 13.98 -12.23
C ALA A 258 4.22 15.47 -12.21
N LEU A 259 5.42 15.84 -12.63
CA LEU A 259 5.83 17.25 -12.70
C LEU A 259 5.08 17.95 -13.83
N PRO A 260 4.52 19.13 -13.57
CA PRO A 260 3.94 19.94 -14.63
C PRO A 260 5.04 20.46 -15.57
N PRO A 261 4.70 20.80 -16.82
CA PRO A 261 5.63 21.40 -17.77
C PRO A 261 6.32 22.64 -17.21
N GLY A 262 7.48 23.00 -17.77
CA GLY A 262 8.21 24.22 -17.41
C GLY A 262 7.36 25.48 -17.63
N TRP A 263 7.76 26.58 -17.00
CA TRP A 263 7.13 27.87 -17.22
C TRP A 263 7.60 28.51 -18.54
N ALA A 264 6.70 29.18 -19.21
CA ALA A 264 7.02 30.03 -20.34
C ALA A 264 7.97 31.18 -19.93
N PRO A 265 8.82 31.68 -20.84
CA PRO A 265 9.70 32.81 -20.57
C PRO A 265 8.95 34.01 -19.96
N GLY A 266 9.47 34.58 -18.90
CA GLY A 266 8.84 35.67 -18.17
C GLY A 266 7.74 35.28 -17.17
N CYS A 267 7.24 34.05 -17.20
CA CYS A 267 6.20 33.57 -16.28
C CYS A 267 6.74 32.94 -14.99
N ALA A 268 7.96 32.46 -14.99
CA ALA A 268 8.55 31.74 -13.84
C ALA A 268 8.75 32.64 -12.59
N GLY A 269 9.04 33.90 -12.75
CA GLY A 269 9.35 34.83 -11.65
C GLY A 269 8.16 35.24 -10.76
N GLN A 270 6.93 34.92 -11.19
CA GLN A 270 5.70 35.23 -10.43
C GLN A 270 5.04 33.96 -9.84
N ALA A 271 5.62 32.79 -10.09
CA ALA A 271 5.21 31.63 -9.32
C ALA A 271 5.51 31.93 -7.85
N ARG A 272 4.48 32.01 -7.00
CA ARG A 272 4.70 31.97 -5.56
C ARG A 272 5.70 30.85 -5.32
N PRO A 273 6.81 31.10 -4.59
CA PRO A 273 7.68 30.02 -4.18
C PRO A 273 6.75 28.95 -3.57
N GLU A 274 6.81 27.75 -4.09
CA GLU A 274 6.15 26.62 -3.42
C GLU A 274 6.69 26.69 -2.00
N SER A 275 5.84 27.15 -1.08
CA SER A 275 6.16 27.25 0.34
C SER A 275 6.28 25.83 0.86
N GLY A 276 7.45 25.23 0.62
CA GLY A 276 7.76 23.87 0.98
C GLY A 276 8.72 23.85 2.16
N LEU A 277 8.59 22.83 2.97
CA LEU A 277 9.61 22.48 3.95
C LEU A 277 10.96 22.37 3.23
N LYS A 278 12.02 22.88 3.90
CA LYS A 278 13.40 22.73 3.45
C LYS A 278 14.25 22.17 4.58
N ILE A 279 14.93 21.06 4.30
CA ILE A 279 15.94 20.52 5.19
C ILE A 279 17.18 21.42 5.11
N VAL A 280 17.67 21.84 6.26
CA VAL A 280 18.93 22.57 6.40
C VAL A 280 19.85 21.85 7.38
N GLY A 281 21.16 22.01 7.22
CA GLY A 281 22.16 21.30 8.01
C GLY A 281 22.93 20.22 7.23
N ALA A 282 22.41 19.84 6.06
CA ALA A 282 23.14 19.02 5.09
C ALA A 282 22.66 19.32 3.68
N SER A 283 23.47 19.00 2.67
CA SER A 283 23.18 19.23 1.25
C SER A 283 22.85 17.93 0.53
N ASN A 284 21.99 18.04 -0.48
CA ASN A 284 21.70 16.87 -1.33
C ASN A 284 22.96 16.43 -2.09
N GLY A 285 23.27 15.13 -2.04
CA GLY A 285 24.48 14.56 -2.64
C GLY A 285 25.73 14.64 -1.76
N GLU A 286 25.64 15.13 -0.54
CA GLU A 286 26.76 15.27 0.39
C GLU A 286 27.40 13.92 0.74
N ILE A 287 28.72 13.91 0.84
CA ILE A 287 29.48 12.73 1.24
C ILE A 287 30.06 12.97 2.63
N LEU A 288 29.54 12.23 3.59
CA LEU A 288 30.03 12.25 4.96
C LEU A 288 31.10 11.18 5.14
N ARG A 289 32.17 11.53 5.84
CA ARG A 289 33.24 10.58 6.17
C ARG A 289 33.18 10.23 7.65
N ARG A 290 33.48 8.98 7.97
CA ARG A 290 33.71 8.57 9.36
C ARG A 290 34.98 9.24 9.89
N SER A 291 34.99 9.49 11.19
CA SER A 291 36.19 10.00 11.83
C SER A 291 37.36 8.99 11.76
N ALA A 292 38.58 9.45 11.95
CA ALA A 292 39.75 8.58 12.00
C ALA A 292 39.66 7.48 13.07
N GLY A 293 38.84 7.67 14.11
CA GLY A 293 38.51 6.67 15.12
C GLY A 293 37.40 5.70 14.78
N GLY A 294 36.79 5.80 13.56
CA GLY A 294 35.69 4.94 13.10
C GLY A 294 34.33 5.37 13.58
N ASP A 295 34.19 6.50 14.27
CA ASP A 295 32.90 6.98 14.77
C ASP A 295 31.94 7.34 13.64
N ALA A 296 30.71 6.91 13.79
CA ALA A 296 29.65 7.20 12.85
C ALA A 296 29.28 8.70 12.85
N PRO A 297 29.17 9.35 11.68
CA PRO A 297 28.81 10.77 11.60
C PRO A 297 27.45 11.03 12.22
N LEU A 298 27.35 12.14 12.97
CA LEU A 298 26.13 12.64 13.55
C LEU A 298 25.64 13.81 12.71
N LEU A 299 24.43 13.67 12.15
CA LEU A 299 23.74 14.73 11.44
C LEU A 299 22.93 15.61 12.39
N HIS A 300 23.03 16.92 12.22
CA HIS A 300 22.18 17.90 12.88
C HIS A 300 21.35 18.62 11.80
N LEU A 301 20.09 18.32 11.72
CA LEU A 301 19.19 18.86 10.70
C LEU A 301 18.11 19.73 11.32
N GLN A 302 17.65 20.71 10.56
CA GLN A 302 16.54 21.59 10.92
C GLN A 302 15.62 21.74 9.74
N VAL A 303 14.39 22.19 9.99
CA VAL A 303 13.40 22.50 8.98
C VAL A 303 13.25 24.02 8.86
N ARG A 304 13.27 24.55 7.65
CA ARG A 304 12.93 25.94 7.35
C ARG A 304 11.81 26.00 6.31
N GLY A 305 11.03 27.07 6.35
CA GLY A 305 10.05 27.39 5.33
C GLY A 305 8.73 26.68 5.54
N HIS A 306 7.83 27.30 6.28
CA HIS A 306 6.40 27.05 6.22
C HIS A 306 5.69 28.41 6.29
N GLU A 307 5.02 28.79 5.22
CA GLU A 307 4.08 29.91 5.26
C GLU A 307 2.70 29.38 5.65
N VAL A 308 2.28 29.66 6.87
CA VAL A 308 0.88 29.59 7.24
C VAL A 308 0.31 31.00 7.08
N HIS A 309 -0.62 31.17 6.12
CA HIS A 309 -1.42 32.39 5.93
C HIS A 309 -0.63 33.70 5.83
N GLY A 310 0.23 33.85 4.81
CA GLY A 310 0.63 35.18 4.34
C GLY A 310 1.76 35.88 5.07
N LYS A 311 2.52 35.20 5.91
CA LYS A 311 3.80 35.72 6.48
C LYS A 311 4.89 34.69 6.28
N ALA A 312 5.98 35.09 5.62
CA ALA A 312 7.23 34.33 5.61
C ALA A 312 7.72 34.18 7.05
N GLY A 313 7.76 32.95 7.56
CA GLY A 313 8.15 32.69 8.93
C GLY A 313 8.53 31.24 9.16
N SER A 314 9.30 31.02 10.21
CA SER A 314 9.53 29.70 10.76
C SER A 314 8.21 28.98 11.01
N PRO A 315 8.19 27.62 11.02
CA PRO A 315 6.99 26.84 11.37
C PRO A 315 6.36 27.43 12.63
N GLY A 316 5.04 27.65 12.61
CA GLY A 316 4.35 28.15 13.81
C GLY A 316 4.61 27.27 15.02
N PRO A 317 4.63 27.79 16.23
CA PRO A 317 4.75 26.99 17.43
C PRO A 317 3.54 26.03 17.48
N GLY A 318 3.77 24.74 17.21
CA GLY A 318 2.75 23.70 17.26
C GLY A 318 2.61 22.82 16.01
N SER A 319 3.23 23.15 14.86
CA SER A 319 3.25 22.25 13.72
C SER A 319 4.24 21.09 13.98
N GLU A 320 3.74 19.87 13.88
CA GLU A 320 4.58 18.66 13.98
C GLU A 320 5.12 18.27 12.61
N VAL A 321 6.32 17.71 12.61
CA VAL A 321 6.93 17.10 11.44
C VAL A 321 7.37 15.68 11.75
N VAL A 322 7.33 14.82 10.74
CA VAL A 322 7.85 13.46 10.80
C VAL A 322 9.12 13.37 9.99
N TRP A 323 10.18 12.92 10.61
CA TRP A 323 11.45 12.61 9.96
C TRP A 323 11.52 11.14 9.58
N LEU A 324 11.91 10.86 8.34
CA LEU A 324 12.10 9.52 7.81
C LEU A 324 13.56 9.34 7.43
N VAL A 325 14.13 8.20 7.78
CA VAL A 325 15.46 7.76 7.35
C VAL A 325 15.32 6.50 6.53
N ASN A 326 15.75 6.53 5.28
CA ASN A 326 15.56 5.43 4.33
C ASN A 326 14.10 4.95 4.28
N GLY A 327 13.16 5.89 4.29
CA GLY A 327 11.75 5.63 4.25
C GLY A 327 11.13 5.08 5.55
N ARG A 328 11.87 4.97 6.63
CA ARG A 328 11.36 4.53 7.95
C ARG A 328 11.22 5.73 8.88
N PRO A 329 10.08 5.87 9.58
CA PRO A 329 9.92 6.90 10.59
C PRO A 329 11.01 6.80 11.66
N SER A 330 11.71 7.92 11.88
CA SER A 330 12.80 8.03 12.88
C SER A 330 12.41 8.94 14.04
N ALA A 331 11.73 10.05 13.78
CA ALA A 331 11.23 10.95 14.81
C ALA A 331 9.94 11.65 14.38
N ARG A 332 9.09 11.96 15.38
CA ARG A 332 7.97 12.88 15.25
C ARG A 332 8.14 13.98 16.29
N GLN A 333 8.19 15.23 15.87
CA GLN A 333 8.53 16.33 16.76
C GLN A 333 8.05 17.67 16.21
N PRO A 334 7.97 18.73 17.05
CA PRO A 334 7.70 20.08 16.57
C PRO A 334 8.70 20.53 15.51
N ALA A 335 8.26 21.20 14.48
CA ALA A 335 9.07 21.62 13.32
C ALA A 335 10.25 22.53 13.72
N GLY A 336 10.11 23.31 14.80
CA GLY A 336 11.20 24.16 15.32
C GLY A 336 12.30 23.40 16.09
N LYS A 337 12.12 22.10 16.36
CA LYS A 337 13.11 21.28 17.05
C LYS A 337 14.10 20.70 16.05
N GLY A 338 15.39 20.79 16.35
CA GLY A 338 16.45 20.14 15.57
C GLY A 338 16.31 18.62 15.61
N PHE A 339 16.63 17.97 14.50
CA PHE A 339 16.67 16.52 14.37
C PHE A 339 18.12 16.04 14.34
N GLU A 340 18.45 15.12 15.21
CA GLU A 340 19.76 14.50 15.28
C GLU A 340 19.69 13.04 14.86
N GLN A 341 20.55 12.64 13.93
CA GLN A 341 20.62 11.27 13.43
C GLN A 341 22.07 10.80 13.30
N ARG A 342 22.39 9.73 13.97
CA ARG A 342 23.67 9.04 13.80
C ARG A 342 23.57 8.03 12.66
N LEU A 343 24.50 8.11 11.71
CA LEU A 343 24.53 7.25 10.51
C LEU A 343 25.56 6.13 10.71
N THR A 344 25.12 5.00 11.25
CA THR A 344 26.01 3.91 11.69
C THR A 344 26.56 3.05 10.57
N GLU A 345 25.83 2.90 9.46
CA GLU A 345 26.25 2.04 8.36
C GLU A 345 26.85 2.85 7.21
N PRO A 346 27.88 2.36 6.52
CA PRO A 346 28.32 2.94 5.25
C PRO A 346 27.22 2.76 4.19
N GLY A 347 27.08 3.72 3.27
CA GLY A 347 26.11 3.62 2.20
C GLY A 347 25.33 4.91 1.97
N ARG A 348 24.27 4.80 1.15
CA ARG A 348 23.38 5.91 0.84
C ARG A 348 22.27 6.01 1.87
N TYR A 349 21.98 7.23 2.26
CA TYR A 349 20.87 7.58 3.14
C TYR A 349 19.96 8.58 2.44
N ASP A 350 18.68 8.33 2.51
CA ASP A 350 17.62 9.25 2.09
C ASP A 350 16.93 9.78 3.35
N ILE A 351 17.09 11.07 3.61
CA ILE A 351 16.45 11.77 4.73
C ILE A 351 15.27 12.57 4.19
N THR A 352 14.10 12.35 4.73
CA THR A 352 12.87 13.05 4.35
C THR A 352 12.23 13.67 5.58
N VAL A 353 11.72 14.88 5.46
CA VAL A 353 10.85 15.52 6.44
C VAL A 353 9.48 15.75 5.82
N LEU A 354 8.43 15.51 6.56
CA LEU A 354 7.03 15.61 6.15
C LEU A 354 6.23 16.31 7.24
N ASP A 355 5.37 17.27 6.90
CA ASP A 355 4.43 17.89 7.83
C ASP A 355 3.00 17.35 7.71
N ASP A 356 2.12 17.78 8.60
CA ASP A 356 0.72 17.36 8.63
C ASP A 356 -0.09 17.85 7.40
N SER A 357 0.42 18.84 6.66
CA SER A 357 -0.20 19.30 5.40
C SER A 357 0.20 18.44 4.19
N GLY A 358 1.19 17.53 4.37
CA GLY A 358 1.78 16.72 3.33
C GLY A 358 2.86 17.45 2.53
N ALA A 359 3.29 18.64 2.96
CA ALA A 359 4.50 19.25 2.41
C ALA A 359 5.73 18.48 2.90
N TYR A 360 6.71 18.28 2.03
CA TYR A 360 7.91 17.53 2.36
C TYR A 360 9.14 18.07 1.65
N ASP A 361 10.30 17.76 2.21
CA ASP A 361 11.60 17.88 1.54
C ASP A 361 12.42 16.60 1.75
N ARG A 362 13.33 16.36 0.81
CA ARG A 362 14.17 15.17 0.83
C ARG A 362 15.58 15.51 0.36
N ILE A 363 16.56 15.01 1.10
CA ILE A 363 17.95 15.00 0.71
C ILE A 363 18.48 13.58 0.69
N SER A 364 19.39 13.30 -0.25
CA SER A 364 20.15 12.06 -0.29
C SER A 364 21.61 12.36 0.01
N LEU A 365 22.23 11.57 0.85
CA LEU A 365 23.65 11.69 1.20
C LEU A 365 24.30 10.31 1.30
N SER A 366 25.63 10.26 1.32
CA SER A 366 26.38 9.01 1.40
C SER A 366 27.38 9.04 2.54
N VAL A 367 27.51 7.92 3.27
CA VAL A 367 28.53 7.72 4.32
C VAL A 367 29.62 6.81 3.78
N ARG A 368 30.88 7.25 3.89
CA ARG A 368 32.08 6.50 3.49
C ARG A 368 33.07 6.32 4.63
#